data_0ff042cd63215941bf58c6d481af3b76
#
_entry.id   0ff042cd63215941bf58c6d481af3b76
#
_cell.length_a   1.000
_cell.length_b   1.000
_cell.length_c   1.000
_cell.angle_alpha   90.00
_cell.angle_beta   90.00
_cell.angle_gamma   90.00
#
_symmetry.space_group_name_H-M   'P 1'
#
loop_
_entity.id
_entity.type
_entity.pdbx_description
1 polymer ?
#
loop_
_entity_poly.entity_id
_entity_poly.type
_entity_poly.pdbx_seq_one_letter_code
_entity_poly.pdbx_strand_id
1 'polypeptide(L)'
;MEFKVFQKEIELQSRGWVPTFHDITKEIIEIVEASGVKNGTVSIVSHHTTCSVMIQECSHDIDSFDLEYLQHDLLDIMRKLIPDFSEENQYRHPGPIHTQYARYVGEPGDFTSNNTDGHLRSVFFGHSETMTIKDGKLDGGEFAHVYFVDWDHVRARRRQVNVTVMGTTEDVGDRKWNNGEVINTLRKYTDEEKAFDIHFTLQQQR
;
A
#
# COMPACT_ATOMS: atom_id res chain seq x y z
N MET A 1 19.99 11.80 -16.43
CA MET A 1 19.03 11.29 -15.39
C MET A 1 17.98 10.48 -16.13
N GLU A 2 17.97 9.18 -15.92
CA GLU A 2 17.00 8.28 -16.53
C GLU A 2 15.89 8.00 -15.53
N PHE A 3 14.62 8.18 -15.95
CA PHE A 3 13.46 7.78 -15.17
C PHE A 3 13.09 6.35 -15.53
N LYS A 4 12.84 5.52 -14.52
CA LYS A 4 12.50 4.10 -14.70
C LYS A 4 11.21 3.74 -13.99
N VAL A 5 10.46 2.85 -14.60
CA VAL A 5 9.33 2.14 -13.99
C VAL A 5 9.63 0.65 -14.03
N PHE A 6 9.52 -0.02 -12.89
CA PHE A 6 9.74 -1.45 -12.75
C PHE A 6 8.58 -2.07 -11.98
N GLN A 7 8.01 -3.17 -12.49
CA GLN A 7 6.84 -3.80 -11.91
C GLN A 7 7.10 -5.27 -11.63
N LYS A 8 6.60 -5.72 -10.50
CA LYS A 8 6.61 -7.13 -10.08
C LYS A 8 5.31 -7.44 -9.34
N GLU A 9 5.00 -8.72 -9.31
CA GLU A 9 3.85 -9.27 -8.63
C GLU A 9 4.35 -10.26 -7.56
N ILE A 10 3.77 -10.18 -6.35
CA ILE A 10 4.02 -11.13 -5.26
C ILE A 10 2.79 -12.03 -5.16
N GLU A 11 2.99 -13.35 -5.27
CA GLU A 11 1.94 -14.35 -5.09
C GLU A 11 1.92 -14.87 -3.64
N LEU A 12 0.73 -14.93 -3.05
CA LEU A 12 0.50 -15.31 -1.66
C LEU A 12 -0.64 -16.32 -1.56
N GLN A 13 -0.68 -17.09 -0.46
CA GLN A 13 -1.75 -18.04 -0.19
C GLN A 13 -2.35 -17.79 1.18
N SER A 14 -3.62 -17.39 1.24
CA SER A 14 -4.32 -17.22 2.51
C SER A 14 -4.79 -18.53 3.12
N ARG A 15 -5.05 -18.53 4.43
CA ARG A 15 -5.40 -19.73 5.21
C ARG A 15 -6.89 -20.09 5.14
N GLY A 16 -7.80 -19.09 5.10
CA GLY A 16 -9.23 -19.26 4.90
C GLY A 16 -10.04 -19.70 6.12
N TRP A 17 -9.52 -19.53 7.33
CA TRP A 17 -10.25 -19.80 8.59
C TRP A 17 -9.97 -18.73 9.66
N VAL A 18 -9.01 -17.87 9.38
CA VAL A 18 -8.65 -16.68 10.15
C VAL A 18 -8.07 -15.65 9.19
N PRO A 19 -8.18 -14.35 9.42
CA PRO A 19 -7.47 -13.35 8.64
C PRO A 19 -5.97 -13.69 8.57
N THR A 20 -5.40 -13.59 7.38
CA THR A 20 -4.01 -13.98 7.12
C THR A 20 -3.16 -12.74 6.92
N PHE A 21 -2.13 -12.58 7.75
CA PHE A 21 -1.12 -11.53 7.62
C PHE A 21 0.12 -12.11 6.97
N HIS A 22 0.59 -11.46 5.92
CA HIS A 22 1.83 -11.79 5.23
C HIS A 22 2.77 -10.59 5.35
N ASP A 23 3.87 -10.76 6.08
CA ASP A 23 4.97 -9.81 6.01
C ASP A 23 5.65 -9.95 4.63
N ILE A 24 5.51 -8.92 3.81
CA ILE A 24 6.06 -8.86 2.44
C ILE A 24 7.22 -7.86 2.33
N THR A 25 7.73 -7.39 3.47
CA THR A 25 8.79 -6.37 3.53
C THR A 25 10.04 -6.82 2.76
N LYS A 26 10.44 -8.07 2.96
CA LYS A 26 11.63 -8.63 2.31
C LYS A 26 11.49 -8.66 0.80
N GLU A 27 10.37 -9.13 0.30
CA GLU A 27 10.06 -9.18 -1.14
C GLU A 27 10.06 -7.79 -1.76
N ILE A 28 9.51 -6.79 -1.04
CA ILE A 28 9.53 -5.39 -1.50
C ILE A 28 10.96 -4.86 -1.57
N ILE A 29 11.79 -5.12 -0.56
CA ILE A 29 13.20 -4.71 -0.56
C ILE A 29 13.93 -5.33 -1.77
N GLU A 30 13.78 -6.63 -2.01
CA GLU A 30 14.36 -7.33 -3.15
C GLU A 30 13.90 -6.75 -4.50
N ILE A 31 12.61 -6.38 -4.61
CA ILE A 31 12.05 -5.75 -5.81
C ILE A 31 12.63 -4.33 -6.03
N VAL A 32 12.75 -3.55 -4.96
CA VAL A 32 13.37 -2.21 -5.00
C VAL A 32 14.82 -2.31 -5.46
N GLU A 33 15.60 -3.20 -4.87
CA GLU A 33 17.00 -3.42 -5.25
C GLU A 33 17.13 -3.87 -6.72
N ALA A 34 16.32 -4.84 -7.14
CA ALA A 34 16.30 -5.33 -8.52
C ALA A 34 15.88 -4.28 -9.53
N SER A 35 15.10 -3.27 -9.12
CA SER A 35 14.69 -2.18 -9.99
C SER A 35 15.86 -1.29 -10.46
N GLY A 36 16.89 -1.15 -9.62
CA GLY A 36 18.01 -0.23 -9.84
C GLY A 36 17.64 1.25 -9.66
N VAL A 37 16.42 1.56 -9.20
CA VAL A 37 16.01 2.93 -8.86
C VAL A 37 16.76 3.40 -7.63
N LYS A 38 17.38 4.58 -7.70
CA LYS A 38 18.12 5.20 -6.61
C LYS A 38 17.25 6.11 -5.75
N ASN A 39 16.43 6.92 -6.38
CA ASN A 39 15.55 7.85 -5.69
C ASN A 39 14.18 7.84 -6.36
N GLY A 40 13.14 7.61 -5.55
CA GLY A 40 11.79 7.48 -6.08
C GLY A 40 10.80 6.97 -5.06
N THR A 41 9.83 6.22 -5.54
CA THR A 41 8.79 5.61 -4.72
C THR A 41 8.53 4.18 -5.15
N VAL A 42 8.05 3.37 -4.20
CA VAL A 42 7.42 2.08 -4.46
C VAL A 42 5.97 2.16 -4.04
N SER A 43 5.07 1.77 -4.95
CA SER A 43 3.64 1.61 -4.70
C SER A 43 3.30 0.13 -4.63
N ILE A 44 2.62 -0.28 -3.57
CA ILE A 44 2.21 -1.65 -3.29
C ILE A 44 0.68 -1.66 -3.29
N VAL A 45 0.05 -2.44 -4.18
CA VAL A 45 -1.41 -2.37 -4.40
C VAL A 45 -2.02 -3.75 -4.44
N SER A 46 -3.07 -3.96 -3.64
CA SER A 46 -3.96 -5.12 -3.73
C SER A 46 -5.17 -4.80 -4.61
N HIS A 47 -5.52 -5.70 -5.53
CA HIS A 47 -6.76 -5.65 -6.31
C HIS A 47 -7.89 -6.51 -5.70
N HIS A 48 -7.62 -7.19 -4.59
CA HIS A 48 -8.60 -8.03 -3.92
C HIS A 48 -9.41 -7.21 -2.92
N THR A 49 -10.72 -7.20 -3.06
CA THR A 49 -11.66 -6.37 -2.29
C THR A 49 -11.82 -6.76 -0.82
N THR A 50 -11.26 -7.89 -0.41
CA THR A 50 -11.18 -8.33 1.00
C THR A 50 -9.76 -8.23 1.57
N CYS A 51 -8.82 -7.61 0.84
CA CYS A 51 -7.43 -7.53 1.27
C CYS A 51 -6.98 -6.08 1.45
N SER A 52 -6.01 -5.90 2.33
CA SER A 52 -5.37 -4.61 2.58
C SER A 52 -3.86 -4.69 2.42
N VAL A 53 -3.24 -3.56 2.18
CA VAL A 53 -1.80 -3.37 2.38
C VAL A 53 -1.66 -2.33 3.46
N MET A 54 -0.84 -2.61 4.48
CA MET A 54 -0.64 -1.70 5.61
C MET A 54 0.79 -1.75 6.12
N ILE A 55 1.23 -0.68 6.75
CA ILE A 55 2.49 -0.60 7.48
C ILE A 55 2.19 -0.75 8.98
N GLN A 56 2.89 -1.67 9.64
CA GLN A 56 2.75 -1.93 11.05
C GLN A 56 4.12 -2.23 11.67
N GLU A 57 4.29 -1.97 12.95
CA GLU A 57 5.45 -2.43 13.71
C GLU A 57 5.45 -3.97 13.79
N CYS A 58 6.58 -4.61 13.53
CA CYS A 58 6.76 -6.03 13.76
C CYS A 58 6.98 -6.27 15.25
N SER A 59 6.06 -6.99 15.89
CA SER A 59 6.09 -7.18 17.35
C SER A 59 7.00 -8.31 17.84
N HIS A 60 7.51 -9.16 16.95
CA HIS A 60 8.37 -10.32 17.20
C HIS A 60 7.78 -11.44 18.06
N ASP A 61 6.77 -11.16 18.92
CA ASP A 61 6.06 -12.18 19.68
C ASP A 61 4.99 -12.83 18.78
N ILE A 62 5.16 -14.11 18.48
CA ILE A 62 4.34 -14.87 17.50
C ILE A 62 3.72 -16.08 18.19
N ASP A 63 2.43 -16.33 17.92
CA ASP A 63 1.74 -17.51 18.40
C ASP A 63 1.99 -18.77 17.52
N SER A 64 1.36 -19.89 17.88
CA SER A 64 1.44 -21.14 17.10
C SER A 64 0.77 -21.10 15.73
N PHE A 65 0.09 -20.02 15.39
CA PHE A 65 -0.59 -19.78 14.10
C PHE A 65 0.14 -18.76 13.24
N ASP A 66 1.37 -18.38 13.60
CA ASP A 66 2.17 -17.32 12.95
C ASP A 66 1.46 -15.94 12.94
N LEU A 67 0.71 -15.65 14.00
CA LEU A 67 0.16 -14.34 14.25
C LEU A 67 0.96 -13.63 15.33
N GLU A 68 1.37 -12.41 15.05
CA GLU A 68 1.99 -11.54 16.04
C GLU A 68 0.98 -11.11 17.10
N TYR A 69 1.43 -10.90 18.34
CA TYR A 69 0.53 -10.43 19.42
C TYR A 69 -0.12 -9.09 19.09
N LEU A 70 0.59 -8.19 18.41
CA LEU A 70 0.01 -6.93 17.94
C LEU A 70 -1.10 -7.15 16.90
N GLN A 71 -1.00 -8.20 16.06
CA GLN A 71 -2.05 -8.59 15.12
C GLN A 71 -3.26 -9.18 15.85
N HIS A 72 -3.06 -9.91 16.94
CA HIS A 72 -4.16 -10.36 17.81
C HIS A 72 -4.92 -9.19 18.41
N ASP A 73 -4.22 -8.21 19.00
CA ASP A 73 -4.85 -7.00 19.54
C ASP A 73 -5.64 -6.25 18.46
N LEU A 74 -5.08 -6.13 17.26
CA LEU A 74 -5.75 -5.54 16.11
C LEU A 74 -7.03 -6.30 15.74
N LEU A 75 -6.96 -7.63 15.64
CA LEU A 75 -8.12 -8.48 15.34
C LEU A 75 -9.22 -8.35 16.39
N ASP A 76 -8.85 -8.31 17.67
CA ASP A 76 -9.80 -8.18 18.77
C ASP A 76 -10.51 -6.82 18.78
N ILE A 77 -9.81 -5.75 18.42
CA ILE A 77 -10.41 -4.43 18.23
C ILE A 77 -11.32 -4.43 16.99
N MET A 78 -10.85 -5.01 15.89
CA MET A 78 -11.63 -5.06 14.65
C MET A 78 -12.90 -5.88 14.79
N ARG A 79 -12.89 -6.98 15.54
CA ARG A 79 -14.10 -7.77 15.85
C ARG A 79 -15.14 -6.99 16.64
N LYS A 80 -14.72 -6.08 17.51
CA LYS A 80 -15.65 -5.18 18.23
C LYS A 80 -16.26 -4.12 17.34
N LEU A 81 -15.50 -3.62 16.36
CA LEU A 81 -15.95 -2.57 15.43
C LEU A 81 -16.71 -3.14 14.23
N ILE A 82 -16.19 -4.20 13.64
CA ILE A 82 -16.72 -4.92 12.49
C ILE A 82 -16.71 -6.41 12.86
N PRO A 83 -17.79 -6.92 13.50
CA PRO A 83 -17.87 -8.32 13.93
C PRO A 83 -17.70 -9.31 12.77
N ASP A 84 -17.11 -10.47 13.06
CA ASP A 84 -17.02 -11.55 12.06
C ASP A 84 -18.43 -11.95 11.59
N PHE A 85 -18.57 -12.30 10.31
CA PHE A 85 -19.83 -12.81 9.79
C PHE A 85 -20.16 -14.16 10.45
N SER A 86 -21.21 -14.22 11.21
CA SER A 86 -21.56 -15.40 12.02
C SER A 86 -22.97 -15.92 11.77
N GLU A 87 -23.90 -15.05 11.37
CA GLU A 87 -25.30 -15.43 11.19
C GLU A 87 -25.98 -14.70 10.03
N GLU A 88 -27.00 -15.33 9.48
CA GLU A 88 -27.80 -14.73 8.41
C GLU A 88 -28.46 -13.42 8.87
N ASN A 89 -28.49 -12.43 7.98
CA ASN A 89 -29.01 -11.08 8.22
C ASN A 89 -28.21 -10.20 9.19
N GLN A 90 -27.06 -10.64 9.69
CA GLN A 90 -26.14 -9.80 10.46
C GLN A 90 -25.69 -8.58 9.63
N TYR A 91 -25.45 -8.80 8.34
CA TYR A 91 -25.13 -7.78 7.36
C TYR A 91 -26.16 -7.75 6.21
N ARG A 92 -26.27 -6.62 5.51
CA ARG A 92 -27.12 -6.53 4.32
C ARG A 92 -26.49 -7.19 3.08
N HIS A 93 -25.19 -7.35 3.09
CA HIS A 93 -24.42 -8.07 2.08
C HIS A 93 -24.10 -9.49 2.61
N PRO A 94 -24.18 -10.55 1.78
CA PRO A 94 -24.62 -10.53 0.40
C PRO A 94 -26.16 -10.43 0.28
N GLY A 95 -26.63 -9.58 -0.64
CA GLY A 95 -28.04 -9.57 -1.03
C GLY A 95 -28.34 -10.63 -2.10
N PRO A 96 -29.62 -10.88 -2.43
CA PRO A 96 -30.03 -11.95 -3.33
C PRO A 96 -29.43 -11.83 -4.75
N ILE A 97 -29.28 -10.62 -5.26
CA ILE A 97 -28.68 -10.38 -6.58
C ILE A 97 -27.20 -10.78 -6.58
N HIS A 98 -26.46 -10.39 -5.53
CA HIS A 98 -25.04 -10.73 -5.40
C HIS A 98 -24.84 -12.24 -5.27
N THR A 99 -25.66 -12.91 -4.46
CA THR A 99 -25.63 -14.37 -4.31
C THR A 99 -25.91 -15.09 -5.64
N GLN A 100 -26.88 -14.61 -6.40
CA GLN A 100 -27.18 -15.16 -7.72
C GLN A 100 -26.01 -14.94 -8.72
N TYR A 101 -25.38 -13.77 -8.69
CA TYR A 101 -24.21 -13.49 -9.51
C TYR A 101 -23.02 -14.36 -9.13
N ALA A 102 -22.77 -14.57 -7.84
CA ALA A 102 -21.70 -15.45 -7.36
C ALA A 102 -21.87 -16.90 -7.88
N ARG A 103 -23.10 -17.43 -7.86
CA ARG A 103 -23.43 -18.73 -8.48
C ARG A 103 -23.17 -18.73 -10.00
N TYR A 104 -23.54 -17.65 -10.68
CA TYR A 104 -23.35 -17.53 -12.13
C TYR A 104 -21.86 -17.54 -12.53
N VAL A 105 -21.00 -16.91 -11.75
CA VAL A 105 -19.55 -16.90 -12.01
C VAL A 105 -18.80 -18.12 -11.46
N GLY A 106 -19.55 -19.09 -10.90
CA GLY A 106 -19.01 -20.40 -10.49
C GLY A 106 -18.35 -20.41 -9.11
N GLU A 107 -18.77 -19.52 -8.21
CA GLU A 107 -18.35 -19.60 -6.81
C GLU A 107 -18.83 -20.95 -6.19
N PRO A 108 -18.00 -21.62 -5.36
CA PRO A 108 -18.24 -23.00 -4.94
C PRO A 108 -19.45 -23.18 -3.99
N GLY A 109 -20.05 -22.10 -3.50
CA GLY A 109 -21.25 -22.14 -2.66
C GLY A 109 -21.61 -20.76 -2.13
N ASP A 110 -22.86 -20.60 -1.67
CA ASP A 110 -23.38 -19.31 -1.20
C ASP A 110 -22.59 -18.76 0.01
N PHE A 111 -22.05 -19.67 0.85
CA PHE A 111 -21.23 -19.31 2.01
C PHE A 111 -19.99 -18.50 1.63
N THR A 112 -19.50 -18.62 0.41
CA THR A 112 -18.30 -17.90 -0.03
C THR A 112 -18.47 -16.39 -0.10
N SER A 113 -19.72 -15.93 -0.12
CA SER A 113 -20.08 -14.52 -0.06
C SER A 113 -20.34 -14.01 1.37
N ASN A 114 -20.24 -14.87 2.39
CA ASN A 114 -20.42 -14.51 3.80
C ASN A 114 -19.14 -13.92 4.39
N ASN A 115 -18.55 -12.96 3.69
CA ASN A 115 -17.28 -12.32 4.00
C ASN A 115 -17.39 -10.78 4.03
N THR A 116 -18.57 -10.28 4.40
CA THR A 116 -18.85 -8.84 4.48
C THR A 116 -17.89 -8.11 5.40
N ASP A 117 -17.58 -8.71 6.55
CA ASP A 117 -16.60 -8.19 7.50
C ASP A 117 -15.21 -8.04 6.87
N GLY A 118 -14.79 -8.98 6.03
CA GLY A 118 -13.55 -8.88 5.26
C GLY A 118 -13.55 -7.69 4.29
N HIS A 119 -14.65 -7.47 3.57
CA HIS A 119 -14.80 -6.30 2.69
C HIS A 119 -14.77 -4.98 3.47
N LEU A 120 -15.46 -4.91 4.60
CA LEU A 120 -15.50 -3.69 5.41
C LEU A 120 -14.13 -3.37 6.04
N ARG A 121 -13.44 -4.39 6.57
CA ARG A 121 -12.09 -4.23 7.14
C ARG A 121 -11.09 -3.81 6.06
N SER A 122 -11.17 -4.38 4.87
CA SER A 122 -10.27 -4.00 3.77
C SER A 122 -10.44 -2.54 3.34
N VAL A 123 -11.67 -2.04 3.29
CA VAL A 123 -11.95 -0.63 3.00
C VAL A 123 -11.43 0.27 4.13
N PHE A 124 -11.53 -0.18 5.38
CA PHE A 124 -11.08 0.59 6.54
C PHE A 124 -9.56 0.82 6.55
N PHE A 125 -8.78 -0.21 6.19
CA PHE A 125 -7.30 -0.13 6.14
C PHE A 125 -6.76 0.35 4.80
N GLY A 126 -7.54 0.23 3.71
CA GLY A 126 -7.12 0.57 2.37
C GLY A 126 -6.41 -0.58 1.63
N HIS A 127 -6.24 -0.37 0.34
CA HIS A 127 -5.73 -1.40 -0.58
C HIS A 127 -4.29 -1.15 -1.04
N SER A 128 -3.66 -0.07 -0.59
CA SER A 128 -2.35 0.32 -1.10
C SER A 128 -1.54 1.12 -0.10
N GLU A 129 -0.22 0.95 -0.17
CA GLU A 129 0.78 1.77 0.50
C GLU A 129 1.78 2.32 -0.50
N THR A 130 2.37 3.46 -0.16
CA THR A 130 3.46 4.05 -0.94
C THR A 130 4.59 4.43 -0.01
N MET A 131 5.80 3.96 -0.34
CA MET A 131 7.00 4.23 0.45
C MET A 131 8.07 4.92 -0.40
N THR A 132 8.96 5.63 0.26
CA THR A 132 10.08 6.33 -0.37
C THR A 132 11.23 5.38 -0.64
N ILE A 133 11.94 5.60 -1.76
CA ILE A 133 13.22 4.97 -2.07
C ILE A 133 14.29 6.04 -2.02
N LYS A 134 15.30 5.82 -1.20
CA LYS A 134 16.43 6.72 -1.02
C LYS A 134 17.74 5.93 -1.14
N ASP A 135 18.65 6.43 -1.98
CA ASP A 135 19.96 5.83 -2.22
C ASP A 135 19.88 4.34 -2.62
N GLY A 136 18.80 3.95 -3.34
CA GLY A 136 18.55 2.59 -3.79
C GLY A 136 17.98 1.66 -2.73
N LYS A 137 17.54 2.20 -1.58
CA LYS A 137 16.97 1.43 -0.46
C LYS A 137 15.57 1.90 -0.13
N LEU A 138 14.77 0.98 0.36
CA LEU A 138 13.47 1.29 0.94
C LEU A 138 13.67 2.12 2.22
N ASP A 139 13.04 3.30 2.27
CA ASP A 139 13.09 4.19 3.45
C ASP A 139 11.87 3.94 4.34
N GLY A 140 11.88 2.84 5.07
CA GLY A 140 10.78 2.37 5.92
C GLY A 140 11.06 2.49 7.43
N GLY A 141 12.30 2.82 7.83
CA GLY A 141 12.72 2.74 9.22
C GLY A 141 13.01 1.29 9.65
N GLU A 142 13.38 1.12 10.92
CA GLU A 142 13.87 -0.16 11.45
C GLU A 142 12.72 -1.12 11.83
N PHE A 143 11.58 -0.59 12.30
CA PHE A 143 10.50 -1.38 12.87
C PHE A 143 9.26 -1.47 11.98
N ALA A 144 9.16 -0.65 10.95
CA ALA A 144 8.01 -0.59 10.07
C ALA A 144 8.09 -1.71 9.02
N HIS A 145 7.19 -2.68 9.13
CA HIS A 145 7.03 -3.75 8.16
C HIS A 145 5.79 -3.55 7.32
N VAL A 146 5.82 -4.04 6.10
CA VAL A 146 4.69 -3.99 5.17
C VAL A 146 3.97 -5.33 5.19
N TYR A 147 2.71 -5.29 5.59
CA TYR A 147 1.86 -6.47 5.62
C TYR A 147 0.81 -6.42 4.53
N PHE A 148 0.70 -7.52 3.79
CA PHE A 148 -0.50 -7.82 3.02
C PHE A 148 -1.44 -8.63 3.91
N VAL A 149 -2.67 -8.15 4.07
CA VAL A 149 -3.66 -8.79 4.93
C VAL A 149 -4.84 -9.26 4.10
N ASP A 150 -5.13 -10.56 4.15
CA ASP A 150 -6.40 -11.11 3.65
C ASP A 150 -7.37 -11.27 4.82
N TRP A 151 -8.38 -10.41 4.84
CA TRP A 151 -9.44 -10.41 5.86
C TRP A 151 -10.51 -11.50 5.62
N ASP A 152 -10.52 -12.11 4.42
CA ASP A 152 -11.47 -13.19 4.11
C ASP A 152 -11.07 -14.48 4.84
N HIS A 153 -11.82 -14.78 5.87
CA HIS A 153 -11.63 -15.99 6.67
C HIS A 153 -12.55 -17.16 6.28
N VAL A 154 -13.32 -17.00 5.20
CA VAL A 154 -14.31 -18.01 4.78
C VAL A 154 -13.65 -19.17 4.03
N ARG A 155 -12.62 -18.90 3.25
CA ARG A 155 -11.86 -19.91 2.51
C ARG A 155 -10.43 -19.46 2.15
N ALA A 156 -9.55 -20.45 2.01
CA ALA A 156 -8.20 -20.22 1.48
C ALA A 156 -8.26 -19.73 0.02
N ARG A 157 -7.46 -18.73 -0.30
CA ARG A 157 -7.40 -18.13 -1.65
C ARG A 157 -5.97 -17.84 -2.06
N ARG A 158 -5.73 -17.97 -3.37
CA ARG A 158 -4.56 -17.40 -4.01
C ARG A 158 -4.73 -15.88 -4.12
N ARG A 159 -3.71 -15.14 -3.71
CA ARG A 159 -3.71 -13.68 -3.68
C ARG A 159 -2.51 -13.15 -4.44
N GLN A 160 -2.64 -11.94 -4.94
CA GLN A 160 -1.60 -11.25 -5.68
C GLN A 160 -1.52 -9.81 -5.21
N VAL A 161 -0.30 -9.31 -5.11
CA VAL A 161 0.02 -7.93 -4.77
C VAL A 161 0.91 -7.36 -5.88
N ASN A 162 0.50 -6.22 -6.45
CA ASN A 162 1.29 -5.52 -7.44
C ASN A 162 2.24 -4.54 -6.77
N VAL A 163 3.50 -4.61 -7.14
CA VAL A 163 4.55 -3.71 -6.67
C VAL A 163 5.10 -2.94 -7.86
N THR A 164 4.95 -1.63 -7.82
CA THR A 164 5.46 -0.71 -8.86
C THR A 164 6.51 0.20 -8.26
N VAL A 165 7.74 0.08 -8.73
CA VAL A 165 8.86 0.94 -8.38
C VAL A 165 9.04 1.98 -9.48
N MET A 166 9.10 3.27 -9.12
CA MET A 166 9.32 4.34 -10.08
C MET A 166 10.25 5.41 -9.51
N GLY A 167 11.14 5.92 -10.35
CA GLY A 167 12.09 6.94 -9.94
C GLY A 167 13.29 7.05 -10.86
N THR A 168 14.36 7.62 -10.34
CA THR A 168 15.60 7.86 -11.09
C THR A 168 16.67 6.82 -10.73
N THR A 169 17.49 6.46 -11.71
CA THR A 169 18.59 5.49 -11.56
C THR A 169 19.91 6.17 -11.15
N GLU A 170 19.93 7.49 -11.08
CA GLU A 170 21.10 8.30 -10.70
C GLU A 170 20.83 9.00 -9.38
N ASP A 171 21.92 9.30 -8.66
CA ASP A 171 21.82 10.10 -7.45
C ASP A 171 21.37 11.52 -7.80
N VAL A 172 20.25 11.94 -7.22
CA VAL A 172 19.68 13.27 -7.46
C VAL A 172 20.50 14.35 -6.77
N GLY A 173 21.49 13.96 -5.93
CA GLY A 173 22.28 14.85 -5.09
C GLY A 173 21.40 15.71 -4.19
N ASP A 174 21.94 16.18 -3.08
CA ASP A 174 21.28 17.20 -2.25
C ASP A 174 21.23 18.53 -3.04
N ARG A 175 20.30 18.66 -3.98
CA ARG A 175 19.97 19.95 -4.56
C ARG A 175 19.34 20.81 -3.47
N LYS A 176 20.17 21.39 -2.63
CA LYS A 176 19.74 22.54 -1.85
C LYS A 176 19.40 23.63 -2.86
N TRP A 177 18.11 23.87 -3.01
CA TRP A 177 17.62 25.00 -3.80
C TRP A 177 18.25 26.27 -3.23
N ASN A 178 19.31 26.72 -3.87
CA ASN A 178 19.91 28.00 -3.55
C ASN A 178 19.10 29.06 -4.31
N ASN A 179 18.38 29.91 -3.59
CA ASN A 179 17.61 31.00 -4.20
C ASN A 179 18.43 31.81 -5.20
N GLY A 180 19.74 31.93 -4.98
CA GLY A 180 20.66 32.59 -5.91
C GLY A 180 20.83 31.86 -7.24
N GLU A 181 20.84 30.53 -7.26
CA GLU A 181 20.91 29.73 -8.49
C GLU A 181 19.61 29.77 -9.29
N VAL A 182 18.46 29.72 -8.61
CA VAL A 182 17.16 29.87 -9.24
C VAL A 182 17.05 31.23 -9.92
N ILE A 183 17.40 32.31 -9.24
CA ILE A 183 17.40 33.69 -9.77
C ILE A 183 18.35 33.81 -10.95
N ASN A 184 19.56 33.26 -10.88
CA ASN A 184 20.53 33.32 -11.97
C ASN A 184 20.09 32.46 -13.17
N THR A 185 19.41 31.36 -12.95
CA THR A 185 18.82 30.56 -14.04
C THR A 185 17.67 31.30 -14.71
N LEU A 186 16.79 31.91 -13.94
CA LEU A 186 15.68 32.72 -14.46
C LEU A 186 16.19 33.96 -15.25
N ARG A 187 17.25 34.62 -14.78
CA ARG A 187 17.89 35.76 -15.50
C ARG A 187 18.45 35.38 -16.87
N LYS A 188 18.79 34.12 -17.11
CA LYS A 188 19.23 33.64 -18.43
C LYS A 188 18.10 33.51 -19.44
N TYR A 189 16.85 33.43 -18.98
CA TYR A 189 15.69 33.17 -19.81
C TYR A 189 14.68 34.33 -19.84
N THR A 190 14.89 35.38 -19.07
CA THR A 190 13.98 36.53 -19.02
C THR A 190 14.75 37.82 -19.37
N ASP A 191 14.17 38.67 -20.24
CA ASP A 191 14.61 40.02 -20.45
C ASP A 191 14.59 40.77 -19.10
N GLU A 192 15.57 41.68 -18.88
CA GLU A 192 15.75 42.36 -17.61
C GLU A 192 14.50 43.06 -17.09
N GLU A 193 13.62 43.58 -17.96
CA GLU A 193 12.35 44.21 -17.59
C GLU A 193 11.35 43.21 -16.98
N LYS A 194 11.25 41.99 -17.49
CA LYS A 194 10.37 40.97 -16.93
C LYS A 194 10.86 40.41 -15.59
N ALA A 195 12.16 40.39 -15.36
CA ALA A 195 12.73 39.97 -14.09
C ALA A 195 12.38 40.93 -12.94
N PHE A 196 12.21 42.21 -13.24
CA PHE A 196 11.82 43.22 -12.26
C PHE A 196 10.37 43.03 -11.77
N ASP A 197 9.45 42.73 -12.68
CA ASP A 197 8.04 42.45 -12.35
C ASP A 197 7.86 41.22 -11.48
N ILE A 198 8.66 40.15 -11.71
CA ILE A 198 8.60 38.93 -10.90
C ILE A 198 9.12 39.20 -9.48
N HIS A 199 10.17 40.01 -9.34
CA HIS A 199 10.71 40.34 -8.03
C HIS A 199 9.74 41.20 -7.20
N PHE A 200 9.02 42.09 -7.82
CA PHE A 200 8.02 42.94 -7.18
C PHE A 200 6.80 42.14 -6.72
N THR A 201 6.35 41.20 -7.53
CA THR A 201 5.21 40.29 -7.21
C THR A 201 5.52 39.37 -6.02
N LEU A 202 6.74 38.84 -5.92
CA LEU A 202 7.16 37.99 -4.81
C LEU A 202 7.37 38.74 -3.48
N GLN A 203 7.63 40.06 -3.52
CA GLN A 203 7.71 40.89 -2.29
C GLN A 203 6.32 41.27 -1.75
N GLN A 204 5.29 41.32 -2.58
CA GLN A 204 3.92 41.65 -2.15
C GLN A 204 3.17 40.46 -1.55
N GLN A 205 3.71 39.23 -1.66
CA GLN A 205 3.11 38.00 -1.08
C GLN A 205 3.71 37.60 0.28
N ARG A 206 4.54 38.46 0.87
CA ARG A 206 5.04 38.34 2.25
C ARG A 206 4.26 39.30 3.14
#